data_c3a6d3c6d45b6bbd7abb246fe99309d1
#
_entry.id   c3a6d3c6d45b6bbd7abb246fe99309d1
#
_cell.length_a   1.000
_cell.length_b   1.000
_cell.length_c   1.000
_cell.angle_alpha   90.00
_cell.angle_beta   90.00
_cell.angle_gamma   90.00
#
_symmetry.space_group_name_H-M   'P 1'
#
loop_
_entity.id
_entity.type
_entity.pdbx_description
1 polymer ?
#
loop_
_entity_poly.entity_id
_entity_poly.type
_entity_poly.pdbx_seq_one_letter_code
_entity_poly.pdbx_strand_id
1 'polypeptide(L)'
;MGYIERRQRLLAAAAEVFKDQGLDATSISDIAERMGADRASVYYYYGSKQEIFLALVRQGVEEIVLASEDIASSGESATVRLQRLVESQLEAYERHYPFIHLYIQEDMNRVPGDGTTAGEELKALGLRYEAAIEQITRDGVISGEFRPDLDARLVMFAILGAVNWTHRWFVPGGRLTGAEVGQTFADIFLQGVLAGRQRR
;
A
#
# COMPACT_ATOMS: atom_id res chain seq x y z
N MET A 1 -17.09 23.74 -11.46
CA MET A 1 -16.08 22.69 -11.17
C MET A 1 -15.15 23.22 -10.10
N GLY A 2 -15.18 22.61 -8.91
CA GLY A 2 -14.40 23.05 -7.76
C GLY A 2 -12.91 22.68 -7.86
N TYR A 3 -12.08 23.27 -6.97
CA TYR A 3 -10.65 22.99 -6.89
C TYR A 3 -10.34 21.48 -6.71
N ILE A 4 -11.06 20.82 -5.78
CA ILE A 4 -10.88 19.38 -5.48
C ILE A 4 -11.19 18.52 -6.72
N GLU A 5 -12.27 18.80 -7.42
CA GLU A 5 -12.71 18.06 -8.60
C GLU A 5 -11.71 18.17 -9.77
N ARG A 6 -11.14 19.35 -9.98
CA ARG A 6 -10.09 19.56 -11.00
C ARG A 6 -8.80 18.85 -10.64
N ARG A 7 -8.40 18.87 -9.36
CA ARG A 7 -7.23 18.16 -8.86
C ARG A 7 -7.37 16.64 -9.05
N GLN A 8 -8.55 16.09 -8.78
CA GLN A 8 -8.84 14.66 -9.01
C GLN A 8 -8.79 14.30 -10.50
N ARG A 9 -9.34 15.14 -11.38
CA ARG A 9 -9.23 14.94 -12.83
C ARG A 9 -7.78 14.94 -13.31
N LEU A 10 -6.94 15.84 -12.77
CA LEU A 10 -5.52 15.87 -13.08
C LEU A 10 -4.84 14.57 -12.67
N LEU A 11 -5.08 14.09 -11.44
CA LEU A 11 -4.51 12.83 -10.97
C LEU A 11 -4.97 11.64 -11.82
N ALA A 12 -6.25 11.59 -12.21
CA ALA A 12 -6.77 10.53 -13.08
C ALA A 12 -6.08 10.55 -14.47
N ALA A 13 -5.97 11.73 -15.10
CA ALA A 13 -5.27 11.87 -16.36
C ALA A 13 -3.79 11.49 -16.26
N ALA A 14 -3.11 11.91 -15.20
CA ALA A 14 -1.72 11.57 -14.95
C ALA A 14 -1.54 10.05 -14.73
N ALA A 15 -2.44 9.41 -14.00
CA ALA A 15 -2.42 7.98 -13.78
C ALA A 15 -2.49 7.20 -15.09
N GLU A 16 -3.35 7.61 -16.02
CA GLU A 16 -3.45 7.00 -17.35
C GLU A 16 -2.13 7.17 -18.12
N VAL A 17 -1.59 8.40 -18.19
CA VAL A 17 -0.34 8.68 -18.93
C VAL A 17 0.83 7.90 -18.34
N PHE A 18 0.98 7.85 -17.01
CA PHE A 18 2.04 7.07 -16.36
C PHE A 18 1.90 5.56 -16.63
N LYS A 19 0.67 5.03 -16.70
CA LYS A 19 0.43 3.62 -17.06
C LYS A 19 0.80 3.33 -18.51
N ASP A 20 0.50 4.25 -19.43
CA ASP A 20 0.71 4.05 -20.86
C ASP A 20 2.20 4.09 -21.24
N GLN A 21 2.98 5.01 -20.66
CA GLN A 21 4.36 5.28 -21.14
C GLN A 21 5.41 5.32 -20.02
N GLY A 22 5.03 5.12 -18.76
CA GLY A 22 5.92 5.15 -17.60
C GLY A 22 6.22 6.56 -17.09
N LEU A 23 6.76 6.65 -15.86
CA LEU A 23 7.07 7.92 -15.22
C LEU A 23 8.17 8.70 -15.95
N ASP A 24 9.23 8.02 -16.38
CA ASP A 24 10.40 8.69 -16.99
C ASP A 24 10.06 9.34 -18.33
N ALA A 25 9.32 8.65 -19.19
CA ALA A 25 8.93 9.15 -20.50
C ALA A 25 7.81 10.20 -20.45
N THR A 26 7.07 10.30 -19.36
CA THR A 26 5.97 11.26 -19.21
C THR A 26 6.47 12.69 -19.02
N SER A 27 5.81 13.63 -19.70
CA SER A 27 5.98 15.06 -19.49
C SER A 27 4.71 15.71 -18.90
N ILE A 28 4.86 16.91 -18.33
CA ILE A 28 3.71 17.72 -17.90
C ILE A 28 2.78 18.07 -19.07
N SER A 29 3.34 18.17 -20.29
CA SER A 29 2.54 18.44 -21.50
C SER A 29 1.61 17.29 -21.83
N ASP A 30 2.07 16.04 -21.71
CA ASP A 30 1.27 14.84 -21.98
C ASP A 30 0.08 14.74 -21.01
N ILE A 31 0.35 15.06 -19.73
CA ILE A 31 -0.71 15.09 -18.71
C ILE A 31 -1.72 16.21 -18.98
N ALA A 32 -1.26 17.40 -19.36
CA ALA A 32 -2.11 18.53 -19.70
C ALA A 32 -3.00 18.21 -20.91
N GLU A 33 -2.43 17.62 -21.96
CA GLU A 33 -3.14 17.18 -23.16
C GLU A 33 -4.21 16.12 -22.81
N ARG A 34 -3.86 15.08 -22.04
CA ARG A 34 -4.82 14.06 -21.58
C ARG A 34 -5.95 14.66 -20.77
N MET A 35 -5.68 15.66 -19.96
CA MET A 35 -6.66 16.38 -19.14
C MET A 35 -7.54 17.32 -19.98
N GLY A 36 -7.15 17.67 -21.21
CA GLY A 36 -7.78 18.70 -22.02
C GLY A 36 -7.57 20.11 -21.47
N ALA A 37 -6.38 20.40 -20.95
CA ALA A 37 -6.00 21.66 -20.31
C ALA A 37 -4.62 22.13 -20.81
N ASP A 38 -4.20 23.34 -20.40
CA ASP A 38 -2.88 23.84 -20.64
C ASP A 38 -1.89 23.43 -19.51
N ARG A 39 -0.59 23.58 -19.78
CA ARG A 39 0.48 23.29 -18.82
C ARG A 39 0.39 24.13 -17.55
N ALA A 40 -0.03 25.40 -17.68
CA ALA A 40 -0.17 26.30 -16.53
C ALA A 40 -1.23 25.79 -15.55
N SER A 41 -2.30 25.18 -16.05
CA SER A 41 -3.33 24.51 -15.24
C SER A 41 -2.76 23.34 -14.43
N VAL A 42 -1.81 22.57 -14.95
CA VAL A 42 -1.15 21.49 -14.22
C VAL A 42 -0.21 22.05 -13.17
N TYR A 43 0.64 23.03 -13.53
CA TYR A 43 1.56 23.67 -12.60
C TYR A 43 0.89 24.43 -11.45
N TYR A 44 -0.38 24.82 -11.62
CA TYR A 44 -1.17 25.41 -10.54
C TYR A 44 -1.38 24.44 -9.36
N TYR A 45 -1.42 23.12 -9.62
CA TYR A 45 -1.65 22.10 -8.61
C TYR A 45 -0.36 21.41 -8.15
N TYR A 46 0.59 21.20 -9.05
CA TYR A 46 1.82 20.43 -8.79
C TYR A 46 3.01 21.04 -9.53
N GLY A 47 4.11 21.19 -8.83
CA GLY A 47 5.33 21.78 -9.39
C GLY A 47 6.11 20.85 -10.33
N SER A 48 5.88 19.54 -10.24
CA SER A 48 6.60 18.54 -11.03
C SER A 48 5.78 17.27 -11.26
N LYS A 49 6.20 16.46 -12.25
CA LYS A 49 5.61 15.14 -12.47
C LYS A 49 5.86 14.17 -11.31
N GLN A 50 6.97 14.34 -10.62
CA GLN A 50 7.33 13.58 -9.43
C GLN A 50 6.33 13.86 -8.29
N GLU A 51 5.95 15.12 -8.06
CA GLU A 51 4.93 15.46 -7.07
C GLU A 51 3.57 14.85 -7.42
N ILE A 52 3.20 14.82 -8.71
CA ILE A 52 1.96 14.16 -9.16
C ILE A 52 2.03 12.66 -8.89
N PHE A 53 3.17 12.02 -9.21
CA PHE A 53 3.39 10.60 -8.95
C PHE A 53 3.27 10.27 -7.46
N LEU A 54 3.95 11.04 -6.59
CA LEU A 54 3.87 10.87 -5.13
C LEU A 54 2.45 11.08 -4.60
N ALA A 55 1.68 12.00 -5.19
CA ALA A 55 0.28 12.18 -4.82
C ALA A 55 -0.59 10.96 -5.17
N LEU A 56 -0.32 10.27 -6.28
CA LEU A 56 -0.99 9.01 -6.65
C LEU A 56 -0.58 7.86 -5.73
N VAL A 57 0.71 7.74 -5.42
CA VAL A 57 1.22 6.76 -4.44
C VAL A 57 0.57 6.96 -3.08
N ARG A 58 0.56 8.20 -2.60
CA ARG A 58 -0.04 8.57 -1.32
C ARG A 58 -1.51 8.15 -1.24
N GLN A 59 -2.29 8.38 -2.29
CA GLN A 59 -3.70 7.98 -2.32
C GLN A 59 -3.87 6.46 -2.10
N GLY A 60 -3.05 5.64 -2.73
CA GLY A 60 -3.09 4.18 -2.55
C GLY A 60 -2.62 3.75 -1.16
N VAL A 61 -1.56 4.37 -0.65
CA VAL A 61 -1.04 4.08 0.70
C VAL A 61 -2.03 4.51 1.78
N GLU A 62 -2.66 5.68 1.65
CA GLU A 62 -3.70 6.14 2.58
C GLU A 62 -4.88 5.17 2.63
N GLU A 63 -5.35 4.65 1.49
CA GLU A 63 -6.42 3.63 1.45
C GLU A 63 -6.03 2.38 2.24
N ILE A 64 -4.81 1.86 2.03
CA ILE A 64 -4.30 0.70 2.75
C ILE A 64 -4.26 0.96 4.26
N VAL A 65 -3.75 2.11 4.66
CA VAL A 65 -3.60 2.46 6.09
C VAL A 65 -4.96 2.59 6.76
N LEU A 66 -5.90 3.32 6.17
CA LEU A 66 -7.24 3.50 6.72
C LEU A 66 -7.97 2.16 6.85
N ALA A 67 -7.90 1.31 5.81
CA ALA A 67 -8.48 -0.03 5.87
C ALA A 67 -7.84 -0.89 6.98
N SER A 68 -6.51 -0.79 7.16
CA SER A 68 -5.81 -1.56 8.20
C SER A 68 -6.17 -1.11 9.61
N GLU A 69 -6.35 0.20 9.83
CA GLU A 69 -6.79 0.76 11.12
C GLU A 69 -8.23 0.36 11.46
N ASP A 70 -9.14 0.41 10.48
CA ASP A 70 -10.52 -0.04 10.63
C ASP A 70 -10.57 -1.54 10.98
N ILE A 71 -9.77 -2.37 10.30
CA ILE A 71 -9.67 -3.80 10.59
C ILE A 71 -9.09 -4.01 11.98
N ALA A 72 -8.00 -3.34 12.35
CA ALA A 72 -7.35 -3.51 13.64
C ALA A 72 -8.23 -3.10 14.82
N SER A 73 -9.11 -2.11 14.63
CA SER A 73 -10.05 -1.64 15.66
C SER A 73 -11.40 -2.35 15.63
N SER A 74 -11.65 -3.26 14.70
CA SER A 74 -12.91 -3.99 14.61
C SER A 74 -13.10 -4.95 15.80
N GLY A 75 -14.35 -5.30 16.09
CA GLY A 75 -14.70 -6.28 17.13
C GLY A 75 -14.50 -7.75 16.73
N GLU A 76 -13.87 -8.02 15.59
CA GLU A 76 -13.62 -9.38 15.12
C GLU A 76 -12.45 -10.04 15.85
N SER A 77 -12.35 -11.37 15.79
CA SER A 77 -11.22 -12.12 16.35
C SER A 77 -9.89 -11.69 15.70
N ALA A 78 -8.78 -11.84 16.43
CA ALA A 78 -7.46 -11.50 15.90
C ALA A 78 -7.12 -12.30 14.63
N THR A 79 -7.58 -13.54 14.57
CA THR A 79 -7.46 -14.41 13.40
C THR A 79 -8.12 -13.82 12.16
N VAL A 80 -9.38 -13.38 12.29
CA VAL A 80 -10.13 -12.77 11.18
C VAL A 80 -9.52 -11.44 10.77
N ARG A 81 -9.13 -10.61 11.75
CA ARG A 81 -8.48 -9.32 11.49
C ARG A 81 -7.17 -9.48 10.72
N LEU A 82 -6.32 -10.43 11.11
CA LEU A 82 -5.05 -10.68 10.41
C LEU A 82 -5.27 -11.16 8.97
N GLN A 83 -6.22 -12.07 8.78
CA GLN A 83 -6.61 -12.54 7.45
C GLN A 83 -7.05 -11.38 6.57
N ARG A 84 -8.02 -10.60 7.01
CA ARG A 84 -8.57 -9.47 6.25
C ARG A 84 -7.51 -8.40 5.94
N LEU A 85 -6.60 -8.15 6.88
CA LEU A 85 -5.52 -7.17 6.68
C LEU A 85 -4.61 -7.59 5.52
N VAL A 86 -4.16 -8.85 5.48
CA VAL A 86 -3.29 -9.35 4.42
C VAL A 86 -4.02 -9.39 3.07
N GLU A 87 -5.27 -9.86 3.04
CA GLU A 87 -6.10 -9.91 1.82
C GLU A 87 -6.32 -8.50 1.26
N SER A 88 -6.78 -7.57 2.09
CA SER A 88 -7.08 -6.18 1.66
C SER A 88 -5.85 -5.45 1.13
N GLN A 89 -4.66 -5.72 1.67
CA GLN A 89 -3.42 -5.13 1.19
C GLN A 89 -3.06 -5.60 -0.22
N LEU A 90 -3.16 -6.89 -0.51
CA LEU A 90 -2.84 -7.43 -1.84
C LEU A 90 -3.86 -6.99 -2.89
N GLU A 91 -5.15 -6.89 -2.51
CA GLU A 91 -6.17 -6.31 -3.37
C GLU A 91 -5.92 -4.81 -3.66
N ALA A 92 -5.54 -4.04 -2.64
CA ALA A 92 -5.20 -2.63 -2.82
C ALA A 92 -3.94 -2.48 -3.69
N TYR A 93 -2.95 -3.36 -3.53
CA TYR A 93 -1.76 -3.40 -4.39
C TYR A 93 -2.14 -3.60 -5.86
N GLU A 94 -3.08 -4.49 -6.16
CA GLU A 94 -3.59 -4.72 -7.52
C GLU A 94 -4.34 -3.49 -8.06
N ARG A 95 -5.23 -2.88 -7.26
CA ARG A 95 -6.00 -1.68 -7.66
C ARG A 95 -5.10 -0.48 -7.97
N HIS A 96 -4.08 -0.26 -7.17
CA HIS A 96 -3.16 0.89 -7.28
C HIS A 96 -1.90 0.60 -8.10
N TYR A 97 -1.88 -0.52 -8.83
CA TYR A 97 -0.80 -0.81 -9.77
C TYR A 97 -0.81 0.20 -10.94
N PRO A 98 0.34 0.71 -11.41
CA PRO A 98 1.71 0.37 -11.00
C PRO A 98 2.30 1.27 -9.88
N PHE A 99 1.54 2.21 -9.32
CA PHE A 99 2.11 3.26 -8.47
C PHE A 99 2.74 2.72 -7.18
N ILE A 100 2.02 1.88 -6.45
CA ILE A 100 2.56 1.24 -5.24
C ILE A 100 3.74 0.33 -5.60
N HIS A 101 3.66 -0.39 -6.71
CA HIS A 101 4.74 -1.25 -7.21
C HIS A 101 6.03 -0.45 -7.45
N LEU A 102 5.94 0.65 -8.21
CA LEU A 102 7.08 1.51 -8.52
C LEU A 102 7.62 2.18 -7.26
N TYR A 103 6.75 2.61 -6.35
CA TYR A 103 7.15 3.19 -5.07
C TYR A 103 7.95 2.20 -4.23
N ILE A 104 7.46 0.97 -4.02
CA ILE A 104 8.18 -0.05 -3.27
C ILE A 104 9.53 -0.36 -3.93
N GLN A 105 9.58 -0.40 -5.26
CA GLN A 105 10.79 -0.68 -6.03
C GLN A 105 11.86 0.41 -5.86
N GLU A 106 11.45 1.68 -5.84
CA GLU A 106 12.35 2.82 -5.64
C GLU A 106 12.75 2.97 -4.17
N ASP A 107 11.82 2.82 -3.25
CA ASP A 107 12.03 3.04 -1.81
C ASP A 107 12.88 1.94 -1.17
N MET A 108 12.79 0.70 -1.65
CA MET A 108 13.69 -0.39 -1.23
C MET A 108 15.17 -0.12 -1.61
N ASN A 109 15.43 0.83 -2.52
CA ASN A 109 16.77 1.22 -2.97
C ASN A 109 17.21 2.60 -2.44
N ARG A 110 16.31 3.39 -1.88
CA ARG A 110 16.58 4.70 -1.29
C ARG A 110 16.02 4.76 0.11
N VAL A 111 16.83 5.16 1.07
CA VAL A 111 16.36 5.42 2.44
C VAL A 111 15.30 6.52 2.38
N PRO A 112 14.07 6.28 2.87
CA PRO A 112 13.05 7.32 2.94
C PRO A 112 13.54 8.43 3.86
N GLY A 113 13.47 9.64 3.39
CA GLY A 113 13.88 10.81 4.16
C GLY A 113 14.82 11.70 3.36
N ASP A 114 14.46 11.97 2.10
CA ASP A 114 15.10 13.03 1.30
C ASP A 114 14.77 14.45 1.81
N GLY A 115 14.09 14.53 2.99
CA GLY A 115 13.67 15.79 3.60
C GLY A 115 12.50 16.47 2.91
N THR A 116 11.82 15.78 1.97
CA THR A 116 10.60 16.32 1.37
C THR A 116 9.39 16.05 2.27
N THR A 117 8.44 16.99 2.30
CA THR A 117 7.17 16.83 3.04
C THR A 117 6.42 15.56 2.63
N ALA A 118 6.45 15.20 1.35
CA ALA A 118 5.78 14.01 0.83
C ALA A 118 6.42 12.70 1.34
N GLY A 119 7.75 12.63 1.42
CA GLY A 119 8.48 11.49 1.98
C GLY A 119 8.17 11.28 3.47
N GLU A 120 8.14 12.38 4.25
CA GLU A 120 7.78 12.31 5.68
C GLU A 120 6.32 11.86 5.89
N GLU A 121 5.39 12.31 5.06
CA GLU A 121 4.00 11.88 5.11
C GLU A 121 3.85 10.39 4.79
N LEU A 122 4.50 9.88 3.75
CA LEU A 122 4.48 8.45 3.40
C LEU A 122 5.10 7.58 4.49
N LYS A 123 6.20 8.05 5.10
CA LYS A 123 6.81 7.38 6.25
C LYS A 123 5.85 7.31 7.45
N ALA A 124 5.16 8.41 7.76
CA ALA A 124 4.18 8.43 8.83
C ALA A 124 3.02 7.44 8.57
N LEU A 125 2.55 7.33 7.33
CA LEU A 125 1.55 6.34 6.91
C LEU A 125 2.07 4.91 7.09
N GLY A 126 3.32 4.63 6.70
CA GLY A 126 3.94 3.32 6.90
C GLY A 126 3.96 2.90 8.37
N LEU A 127 4.36 3.81 9.28
CA LEU A 127 4.36 3.53 10.72
C LEU A 127 2.95 3.21 11.28
N ARG A 128 1.91 3.84 10.76
CA ARG A 128 0.52 3.54 11.13
C ARG A 128 0.11 2.14 10.68
N TYR A 129 0.48 1.75 9.47
CA TYR A 129 0.24 0.40 8.97
C TYR A 129 0.97 -0.67 9.81
N GLU A 130 2.24 -0.44 10.12
CA GLU A 130 3.03 -1.30 11.00
C GLU A 130 2.36 -1.46 12.38
N ALA A 131 1.90 -0.36 12.97
CA ALA A 131 1.21 -0.35 14.26
C ALA A 131 -0.09 -1.19 14.24
N ALA A 132 -0.84 -1.16 13.14
CA ALA A 132 -2.06 -1.97 13.00
C ALA A 132 -1.75 -3.47 13.02
N ILE A 133 -0.71 -3.93 12.30
CA ILE A 133 -0.28 -5.33 12.32
C ILE A 133 0.16 -5.75 13.72
N GLU A 134 1.00 -4.93 14.37
CA GLU A 134 1.47 -5.22 15.72
C GLU A 134 0.32 -5.27 16.74
N GLN A 135 -0.68 -4.38 16.61
CA GLN A 135 -1.85 -4.39 17.47
C GLN A 135 -2.63 -5.71 17.35
N ILE A 136 -2.97 -6.11 16.10
CA ILE A 136 -3.70 -7.38 15.86
C ILE A 136 -2.92 -8.56 16.44
N THR A 137 -1.59 -8.57 16.26
CA THR A 137 -0.75 -9.66 16.77
C THR A 137 -0.75 -9.70 18.30
N ARG A 138 -0.58 -8.55 18.97
CA ARG A 138 -0.64 -8.46 20.43
C ARG A 138 -1.99 -8.91 20.99
N ASP A 139 -3.08 -8.44 20.36
CA ASP A 139 -4.44 -8.82 20.78
C ASP A 139 -4.65 -10.33 20.66
N GLY A 140 -4.18 -10.95 19.58
CA GLY A 140 -4.25 -12.39 19.37
C GLY A 140 -3.45 -13.21 20.38
N VAL A 141 -2.29 -12.72 20.81
CA VAL A 141 -1.51 -13.33 21.88
C VAL A 141 -2.24 -13.21 23.23
N ILE A 142 -2.78 -12.02 23.54
CA ILE A 142 -3.51 -11.77 24.79
C ILE A 142 -4.79 -12.60 24.85
N SER A 143 -5.53 -12.73 23.76
CA SER A 143 -6.76 -13.54 23.70
C SER A 143 -6.50 -15.06 23.67
N GLY A 144 -5.26 -15.47 23.46
CA GLY A 144 -4.89 -16.88 23.32
C GLY A 144 -5.18 -17.49 21.96
N GLU A 145 -5.61 -16.71 20.99
CA GLU A 145 -5.75 -17.14 19.59
C GLU A 145 -4.40 -17.43 18.95
N PHE A 146 -3.40 -16.59 19.26
CA PHE A 146 -2.05 -16.73 18.75
C PHE A 146 -1.11 -17.32 19.82
N ARG A 147 -0.03 -17.92 19.36
CA ARG A 147 0.98 -18.53 20.22
C ARG A 147 1.61 -17.45 21.15
N PRO A 148 1.84 -17.79 22.44
CA PRO A 148 2.34 -16.81 23.42
C PRO A 148 3.82 -16.42 23.24
N ASP A 149 4.57 -17.16 22.41
CA ASP A 149 5.99 -16.93 22.13
C ASP A 149 6.22 -15.98 20.95
N LEU A 150 5.17 -15.40 20.37
CA LEU A 150 5.27 -14.47 19.24
C LEU A 150 5.74 -13.08 19.68
N ASP A 151 6.75 -12.58 18.99
CA ASP A 151 7.10 -11.16 18.99
C ASP A 151 6.29 -10.45 17.90
N ALA A 152 5.42 -9.51 18.31
CA ALA A 152 4.52 -8.82 17.39
C ALA A 152 5.28 -8.03 16.30
N ARG A 153 6.45 -7.49 16.64
CA ARG A 153 7.29 -6.75 15.70
C ARG A 153 7.92 -7.67 14.66
N LEU A 154 8.35 -8.87 15.06
CA LEU A 154 8.88 -9.85 14.12
C LEU A 154 7.80 -10.40 13.19
N VAL A 155 6.57 -10.59 13.69
CA VAL A 155 5.41 -10.95 12.85
C VAL A 155 5.14 -9.85 11.83
N MET A 156 5.13 -8.59 12.27
CA MET A 156 4.98 -7.43 11.38
C MET A 156 6.04 -7.43 10.27
N PHE A 157 7.32 -7.58 10.60
CA PHE A 157 8.39 -7.64 9.60
C PHE A 157 8.25 -8.82 8.64
N ALA A 158 7.79 -9.98 9.11
CA ALA A 158 7.56 -11.14 8.26
C ALA A 158 6.45 -10.89 7.23
N ILE A 159 5.34 -10.28 7.67
CA ILE A 159 4.22 -9.90 6.80
C ILE A 159 4.68 -8.86 5.77
N LEU A 160 5.31 -7.76 6.22
CA LEU A 160 5.80 -6.71 5.33
C LEU A 160 6.82 -7.24 4.32
N GLY A 161 7.76 -8.08 4.76
CA GLY A 161 8.76 -8.68 3.88
C GLY A 161 8.12 -9.52 2.77
N ALA A 162 7.15 -10.37 3.11
CA ALA A 162 6.47 -11.21 2.13
C ALA A 162 5.59 -10.40 1.18
N VAL A 163 4.80 -9.47 1.72
CA VAL A 163 3.88 -8.65 0.91
C VAL A 163 4.66 -7.68 0.02
N ASN A 164 5.64 -6.97 0.55
CA ASN A 164 6.43 -6.05 -0.26
C ASN A 164 7.24 -6.77 -1.34
N TRP A 165 7.71 -8.01 -1.09
CA TRP A 165 8.42 -8.79 -2.10
C TRP A 165 7.57 -9.13 -3.33
N THR A 166 6.23 -9.02 -3.26
CA THR A 166 5.33 -9.25 -4.39
C THR A 166 5.62 -8.33 -5.57
N HIS A 167 6.21 -7.15 -5.34
CA HIS A 167 6.62 -6.24 -6.42
C HIS A 167 7.58 -6.90 -7.46
N ARG A 168 8.25 -7.98 -7.09
CA ARG A 168 9.18 -8.71 -7.98
C ARG A 168 8.51 -9.63 -8.98
N TRP A 169 7.33 -10.13 -8.68
CA TRP A 169 6.73 -11.22 -9.44
C TRP A 169 5.22 -11.10 -9.67
N PHE A 170 4.51 -10.30 -8.89
CA PHE A 170 3.08 -10.12 -9.06
C PHE A 170 2.80 -9.04 -10.11
N VAL A 171 2.04 -9.41 -11.15
CA VAL A 171 1.58 -8.50 -12.20
C VAL A 171 0.07 -8.65 -12.33
N PRO A 172 -0.71 -7.58 -12.14
CA PRO A 172 -2.16 -7.57 -12.33
C PRO A 172 -2.54 -8.06 -13.74
N GLY A 173 -3.62 -8.86 -13.80
CA GLY A 173 -4.04 -9.50 -15.05
C GLY A 173 -3.21 -10.72 -15.44
N GLY A 174 -2.24 -11.14 -14.63
CA GLY A 174 -1.48 -12.37 -14.78
C GLY A 174 -2.27 -13.60 -14.34
N ARG A 175 -1.53 -14.67 -13.95
CA ARG A 175 -2.12 -15.98 -13.55
C ARG A 175 -2.93 -15.91 -12.24
N LEU A 176 -2.57 -15.00 -11.33
CA LEU A 176 -3.18 -14.85 -10.01
C LEU A 176 -3.70 -13.42 -9.83
N THR A 177 -4.82 -13.30 -9.13
CA THR A 177 -5.36 -12.03 -8.66
C THR A 177 -4.74 -11.63 -7.32
N GLY A 178 -4.84 -10.35 -6.95
CA GLY A 178 -4.44 -9.87 -5.62
C GLY A 178 -5.18 -10.60 -4.49
N ALA A 179 -6.46 -10.90 -4.69
CA ALA A 179 -7.27 -11.67 -3.74
C ALA A 179 -6.74 -13.09 -3.53
N GLU A 180 -6.40 -13.83 -4.59
CA GLU A 180 -5.86 -15.20 -4.50
C GLU A 180 -4.49 -15.21 -3.80
N VAL A 181 -3.63 -14.23 -4.10
CA VAL A 181 -2.33 -14.09 -3.42
C VAL A 181 -2.54 -13.74 -1.94
N GLY A 182 -3.43 -12.78 -1.66
CA GLY A 182 -3.77 -12.36 -0.30
C GLY A 182 -4.28 -13.49 0.56
N GLN A 183 -5.23 -14.28 0.05
CA GLN A 183 -5.76 -15.45 0.74
C GLN A 183 -4.66 -16.49 1.03
N THR A 184 -3.82 -16.79 0.05
CA THR A 184 -2.72 -17.75 0.23
C THR A 184 -1.73 -17.29 1.28
N PHE A 185 -1.35 -15.99 1.28
CA PHE A 185 -0.44 -15.43 2.26
C PHE A 185 -1.07 -15.41 3.66
N ALA A 186 -2.34 -15.03 3.77
CA ALA A 186 -3.07 -15.06 5.04
C ALA A 186 -3.07 -16.46 5.63
N ASP A 187 -3.37 -17.49 4.83
CA ASP A 187 -3.34 -18.89 5.27
C ASP A 187 -1.96 -19.31 5.78
N ILE A 188 -0.88 -18.95 5.08
CA ILE A 188 0.50 -19.24 5.49
C ILE A 188 0.82 -18.57 6.82
N PHE A 189 0.50 -17.27 6.98
CA PHE A 189 0.78 -16.53 8.20
C PHE A 189 -0.04 -17.08 9.37
N LEU A 190 -1.33 -17.32 9.18
CA LEU A 190 -2.20 -17.88 10.22
C LEU A 190 -1.70 -19.25 10.69
N GLN A 191 -1.27 -20.12 9.80
CA GLN A 191 -0.67 -21.39 10.17
C GLN A 191 0.61 -21.23 11.00
N GLY A 192 1.35 -20.12 10.84
CA GLY A 192 2.54 -19.80 11.62
C GLY A 192 2.26 -19.20 12.99
N VAL A 193 1.13 -18.49 13.18
CA VAL A 193 0.84 -17.73 14.41
C VAL A 193 -0.19 -18.36 15.33
N LEU A 194 -1.11 -19.21 14.81
CA LEU A 194 -2.20 -19.80 15.62
C LEU A 194 -1.68 -20.61 16.79
N ALA A 195 -2.37 -20.51 17.94
CA ALA A 195 -2.15 -21.37 19.10
C ALA A 195 -2.55 -22.81 18.77
N GLY A 196 -1.89 -23.79 19.40
CA GLY A 196 -2.24 -25.21 19.28
C GLY A 196 -1.40 -26.06 18.33
N ARG A 197 -0.46 -25.48 17.57
CA ARG A 197 0.60 -26.28 16.92
C ARG A 197 1.79 -26.43 17.86
N GLN A 198 1.82 -27.49 18.66
CA GLN A 198 3.07 -27.88 19.33
C GLN A 198 4.13 -28.18 18.26
N ARG A 199 5.17 -27.39 18.21
CA ARG A 199 6.41 -27.80 17.52
C ARG A 199 6.97 -29.02 18.25
N ARG A 200 6.95 -30.17 17.61
CA ARG A 200 7.73 -31.33 18.01
C ARG A 200 9.18 -31.07 17.65
#